data_bef1643ddcacc884f648e70649ca518c
#
_entry.id   bef1643ddcacc884f648e70649ca518c
#
_cell.length_a   1.000
_cell.length_b   1.000
_cell.length_c   1.000
_cell.angle_alpha   90.00
_cell.angle_beta   90.00
_cell.angle_gamma   90.00
#
_symmetry.space_group_name_H-M   'P 1'
#
loop_
_entity.id
_entity.type
_entity.pdbx_description
1 polymer ?
#
loop_
_entity_poly.entity_id
_entity_poly.type
_entity_poly.pdbx_seq_one_letter_code
_entity_poly.pdbx_strand_id
1 'polypeptide(L)'
;MSKSLVAAGLLRLFPGTWRTRYGDEFHELLGQTGISAGVALDVLVCAMDARLHPSTNMRLPHMLERLRHQELVIFVCWVIVAVAGSGFAKLTEDPPLRPLYLDGVLPASGIAYNIVLISALVSLVGLLIAGVPIAAAIAIDAFRRRRWSQVALLATPVVAVLAWVGVTAAITGIPFSVADDVPKTLMLGAWLGAGSLAVAVSCIALAVAARNSTIDARMYRRAINPARIAVGGMVGVTVALIAWGIALFVGDPYDFFGFSGLLATSTALSWGLLATAAAAATLVALRSSVRLRREPV
;
A
#
# COMPACT_ATOMS: atom_id res chain seq x y z
N MET A 1 -11.53 33.16 -0.85
CA MET A 1 -10.15 32.74 -0.53
C MET A 1 -9.20 33.29 -1.57
N SER A 2 -8.14 34.02 -1.18
CA SER A 2 -7.18 34.59 -2.13
C SER A 2 -6.45 33.46 -2.87
N LYS A 3 -6.38 33.57 -4.22
CA LYS A 3 -5.68 32.59 -5.08
C LYS A 3 -4.24 32.33 -4.62
N SER A 4 -3.61 33.33 -4.01
CA SER A 4 -2.25 33.23 -3.45
C SER A 4 -2.14 32.28 -2.24
N LEU A 5 -3.19 32.18 -1.40
CA LEU A 5 -3.21 31.27 -0.25
C LEU A 5 -3.29 29.81 -0.70
N VAL A 6 -4.05 29.51 -1.77
CA VAL A 6 -4.16 28.15 -2.31
C VAL A 6 -2.84 27.75 -2.97
N ALA A 7 -2.22 28.64 -3.75
CA ALA A 7 -0.91 28.39 -4.36
C ALA A 7 0.18 28.14 -3.29
N ALA A 8 0.21 28.94 -2.23
CA ALA A 8 1.15 28.73 -1.12
C ALA A 8 0.89 27.39 -0.37
N GLY A 9 -0.38 26.99 -0.23
CA GLY A 9 -0.76 25.70 0.31
C GLY A 9 -0.26 24.52 -0.53
N LEU A 10 -0.45 24.59 -1.85
CA LEU A 10 0.02 23.57 -2.80
C LEU A 10 1.55 23.47 -2.83
N LEU A 11 2.26 24.60 -2.75
CA LEU A 11 3.73 24.63 -2.66
C LEU A 11 4.27 23.94 -1.41
N ARG A 12 3.55 23.97 -0.29
CA ARG A 12 3.96 23.27 0.95
C ARG A 12 3.93 21.75 0.81
N LEU A 13 3.26 21.21 -0.20
CA LEU A 13 3.25 19.77 -0.47
C LEU A 13 4.57 19.27 -1.05
N PHE A 14 5.40 20.15 -1.63
CA PHE A 14 6.71 19.76 -2.16
C PHE A 14 7.80 19.70 -1.08
N PRO A 15 8.85 18.83 -1.27
CA PRO A 15 10.00 18.78 -0.40
C PRO A 15 10.70 20.14 -0.25
N GLY A 16 11.33 20.39 0.93
CA GLY A 16 12.03 21.65 1.20
C GLY A 16 13.09 22.01 0.15
N THR A 17 13.91 21.04 -0.23
CA THR A 17 14.95 21.17 -1.27
C THR A 17 14.40 21.54 -2.64
N TRP A 18 13.22 21.02 -2.99
CA TRP A 18 12.53 21.37 -4.24
C TRP A 18 12.00 22.80 -4.18
N ARG A 19 11.43 23.20 -3.05
CA ARG A 19 10.88 24.54 -2.85
C ARG A 19 11.94 25.65 -2.92
N THR A 20 13.12 25.42 -2.36
CA THR A 20 14.23 26.37 -2.43
C THR A 20 14.77 26.56 -3.84
N ARG A 21 14.61 25.57 -4.72
CA ARG A 21 15.13 25.62 -6.09
C ARG A 21 14.11 26.11 -7.11
N TYR A 22 12.86 25.72 -6.97
CA TYR A 22 11.81 25.93 -7.97
C TYR A 22 10.57 26.66 -7.44
N GLY A 23 10.56 27.03 -6.14
CA GLY A 23 9.36 27.56 -5.47
C GLY A 23 8.85 28.85 -6.09
N ASP A 24 9.74 29.77 -6.41
CA ASP A 24 9.39 31.09 -6.96
C ASP A 24 8.85 30.97 -8.39
N GLU A 25 9.53 30.21 -9.26
CA GLU A 25 9.08 29.94 -10.64
C GLU A 25 7.73 29.23 -10.67
N PHE A 26 7.54 28.26 -9.77
CA PHE A 26 6.28 27.50 -9.70
C PHE A 26 5.12 28.33 -9.16
N HIS A 27 5.41 29.23 -8.22
CA HIS A 27 4.41 30.18 -7.71
C HIS A 27 3.93 31.12 -8.81
N GLU A 28 4.84 31.62 -9.63
CA GLU A 28 4.53 32.47 -10.77
C GLU A 28 3.72 31.73 -11.83
N LEU A 29 4.08 30.50 -12.16
CA LEU A 29 3.37 29.61 -13.08
C LEU A 29 1.92 29.34 -12.63
N LEU A 30 1.69 29.06 -11.35
CA LEU A 30 0.35 28.88 -10.78
C LEU A 30 -0.47 30.17 -10.79
N GLY A 31 0.20 31.33 -10.68
CA GLY A 31 -0.42 32.65 -10.83
C GLY A 31 -0.94 32.90 -12.23
N GLN A 32 -0.17 32.49 -13.26
CA GLN A 32 -0.49 32.67 -14.69
C GLN A 32 -1.56 31.68 -15.19
N THR A 33 -1.45 30.40 -14.84
CA THR A 33 -2.35 29.34 -15.33
C THR A 33 -3.72 29.31 -14.64
N GLY A 34 -3.85 29.88 -13.46
CA GLY A 34 -5.04 29.77 -12.64
C GLY A 34 -5.19 28.37 -12.01
N ILE A 35 -5.81 28.30 -10.83
CA ILE A 35 -5.96 27.04 -10.07
C ILE A 35 -7.35 26.46 -10.37
N SER A 36 -7.42 25.53 -11.33
CA SER A 36 -8.57 24.64 -11.52
C SER A 36 -8.42 23.35 -10.69
N ALA A 37 -9.51 22.59 -10.52
CA ALA A 37 -9.46 21.29 -9.83
C ALA A 37 -8.48 20.32 -10.51
N GLY A 38 -8.38 20.33 -11.85
CA GLY A 38 -7.42 19.51 -12.60
C GLY A 38 -5.98 19.92 -12.32
N VAL A 39 -5.68 21.23 -12.32
CA VAL A 39 -4.34 21.75 -11.98
C VAL A 39 -3.97 21.40 -10.53
N ALA A 40 -4.92 21.49 -9.59
CA ALA A 40 -4.66 21.11 -8.21
C ALA A 40 -4.36 19.61 -8.05
N LEU A 41 -5.05 18.76 -8.80
CA LEU A 41 -4.80 17.31 -8.84
C LEU A 41 -3.43 17.00 -9.45
N ASP A 42 -3.07 17.63 -10.54
CA ASP A 42 -1.75 17.50 -11.19
C ASP A 42 -0.61 17.92 -10.24
N VAL A 43 -0.80 19.04 -9.54
CA VAL A 43 0.17 19.52 -8.54
C VAL A 43 0.29 18.53 -7.39
N LEU A 44 -0.82 17.95 -6.92
CA LEU A 44 -0.80 16.90 -5.89
C LEU A 44 -0.02 15.67 -6.36
N VAL A 45 -0.28 15.19 -7.56
CA VAL A 45 0.44 14.04 -8.16
C VAL A 45 1.93 14.36 -8.31
N CYS A 46 2.28 15.54 -8.83
CA CYS A 46 3.68 15.99 -8.94
C CYS A 46 4.37 16.15 -7.58
N ALA A 47 3.66 16.67 -6.56
CA ALA A 47 4.21 16.80 -5.23
C ALA A 47 4.43 15.43 -4.55
N MET A 48 3.50 14.49 -4.75
CA MET A 48 3.68 13.10 -4.33
C MET A 48 4.86 12.45 -5.05
N ASP A 49 4.96 12.62 -6.37
CA ASP A 49 6.10 12.11 -7.14
C ASP A 49 7.43 12.73 -6.67
N ALA A 50 7.48 14.03 -6.42
CA ALA A 50 8.66 14.72 -5.90
C ALA A 50 9.05 14.29 -4.48
N ARG A 51 8.08 13.90 -3.63
CA ARG A 51 8.33 13.34 -2.31
C ARG A 51 8.77 11.89 -2.37
N LEU A 52 8.14 11.11 -3.24
CA LEU A 52 8.48 9.71 -3.47
C LEU A 52 9.79 9.54 -4.24
N HIS A 53 10.19 10.56 -5.02
CA HIS A 53 11.36 10.51 -5.90
C HIS A 53 12.18 11.80 -5.80
N PRO A 54 12.83 12.08 -4.65
CA PRO A 54 13.67 13.26 -4.52
C PRO A 54 14.80 13.21 -5.55
N SER A 55 14.77 14.17 -6.52
CA SER A 55 15.81 14.33 -7.52
C SER A 55 17.06 14.91 -6.86
N THR A 56 18.06 14.11 -6.61
CA THR A 56 19.34 14.55 -6.09
C THR A 56 20.47 14.28 -7.07
N ASN A 57 21.28 15.29 -7.32
CA ASN A 57 22.49 15.20 -8.14
C ASN A 57 23.44 14.12 -7.58
N MET A 58 23.87 13.24 -8.48
CA MET A 58 24.52 11.97 -8.19
C MET A 58 25.89 12.11 -7.53
N ARG A 59 25.98 11.57 -6.29
CA ARG A 59 27.21 11.00 -5.72
C ARG A 59 26.85 9.67 -5.09
N LEU A 60 27.79 8.73 -5.01
CA LEU A 60 27.59 7.34 -4.52
C LEU A 60 26.69 7.17 -3.27
N PRO A 61 26.73 8.05 -2.24
CA PRO A 61 25.82 7.95 -1.10
C PRO A 61 24.34 8.11 -1.52
N HIS A 62 24.05 8.89 -2.55
CA HIS A 62 22.69 9.10 -3.05
C HIS A 62 22.11 7.90 -3.78
N MET A 63 22.93 7.05 -4.40
CA MET A 63 22.47 5.83 -5.05
C MET A 63 21.93 4.83 -4.01
N LEU A 64 22.60 4.66 -2.88
CA LEU A 64 22.13 3.79 -1.80
C LEU A 64 20.82 4.29 -1.20
N GLU A 65 20.70 5.62 -1.02
CA GLU A 65 19.51 6.25 -0.49
C GLU A 65 18.31 6.08 -1.46
N ARG A 66 18.54 6.16 -2.76
CA ARG A 66 17.53 5.87 -3.78
C ARG A 66 17.08 4.41 -3.78
N LEU A 67 18.01 3.46 -3.72
CA LEU A 67 17.67 2.03 -3.66
C LEU A 67 16.80 1.73 -2.44
N ARG A 68 17.19 2.23 -1.27
CA ARG A 68 16.40 2.11 -0.03
C ARG A 68 15.00 2.69 -0.18
N HIS A 69 14.93 3.88 -0.77
CA HIS A 69 13.64 4.57 -0.96
C HIS A 69 12.71 3.79 -1.90
N GLN A 70 13.24 3.27 -3.00
CA GLN A 70 12.44 2.51 -3.98
C GLN A 70 11.95 1.17 -3.43
N GLU A 71 12.77 0.45 -2.69
CA GLU A 71 12.34 -0.79 -2.02
C GLU A 71 11.28 -0.52 -0.97
N LEU A 72 11.43 0.57 -0.21
CA LEU A 72 10.43 0.98 0.77
C LEU A 72 9.10 1.36 0.11
N VAL A 73 9.13 2.05 -1.03
CA VAL A 73 7.93 2.36 -1.82
C VAL A 73 7.25 1.09 -2.28
N ILE A 74 7.99 0.10 -2.81
CA ILE A 74 7.44 -1.20 -3.21
C ILE A 74 6.80 -1.90 -2.01
N PHE A 75 7.46 -1.88 -0.85
CA PHE A 75 6.92 -2.48 0.37
C PHE A 75 5.61 -1.82 0.80
N VAL A 76 5.55 -0.47 0.85
CA VAL A 76 4.32 0.26 1.21
C VAL A 76 3.20 -0.03 0.21
N CYS A 77 3.50 -0.03 -1.09
CA CYS A 77 2.54 -0.39 -2.13
C CYS A 77 2.03 -1.83 -1.96
N TRP A 78 2.93 -2.77 -1.61
CA TRP A 78 2.55 -4.15 -1.34
C TRP A 78 1.59 -4.24 -0.15
N VAL A 79 1.84 -3.49 0.93
CA VAL A 79 0.93 -3.45 2.08
C VAL A 79 -0.47 -2.96 1.67
N ILE A 80 -0.56 -1.93 0.82
CA ILE A 80 -1.84 -1.43 0.31
C ILE A 80 -2.56 -2.53 -0.49
N VAL A 81 -1.85 -3.23 -1.38
CA VAL A 81 -2.41 -4.35 -2.16
C VAL A 81 -2.82 -5.51 -1.25
N ALA A 82 -2.05 -5.81 -0.20
CA ALA A 82 -2.40 -6.84 0.78
C ALA A 82 -3.67 -6.49 1.56
N VAL A 83 -3.83 -5.24 1.98
CA VAL A 83 -5.05 -4.74 2.63
C VAL A 83 -6.24 -4.82 1.66
N ALA A 84 -6.07 -4.40 0.41
CA ALA A 84 -7.11 -4.52 -0.61
C ALA A 84 -7.48 -5.99 -0.86
N GLY A 85 -6.50 -6.89 -0.92
CA GLY A 85 -6.71 -8.34 -1.05
C GLY A 85 -7.45 -8.95 0.14
N SER A 86 -7.13 -8.52 1.36
CA SER A 86 -7.86 -8.95 2.58
C SER A 86 -9.31 -8.45 2.57
N GLY A 87 -9.54 -7.20 2.15
CA GLY A 87 -10.89 -6.66 1.95
C GLY A 87 -11.66 -7.43 0.88
N PHE A 88 -10.99 -7.82 -0.21
CA PHE A 88 -11.57 -8.67 -1.25
C PHE A 88 -11.93 -10.06 -0.72
N ALA A 89 -11.05 -10.71 0.03
CA ALA A 89 -11.35 -12.00 0.65
C ALA A 89 -12.59 -11.89 1.56
N LYS A 90 -12.67 -10.83 2.38
CA LYS A 90 -13.84 -10.59 3.22
C LYS A 90 -15.12 -10.34 2.41
N LEU A 91 -15.02 -9.58 1.32
CA LEU A 91 -16.15 -9.32 0.42
C LEU A 91 -16.69 -10.62 -0.20
N THR A 92 -15.82 -11.59 -0.51
CA THR A 92 -16.18 -12.87 -1.12
C THR A 92 -16.64 -13.93 -0.12
N GLU A 93 -16.41 -13.77 1.18
CA GLU A 93 -16.87 -14.69 2.23
C GLU A 93 -18.37 -14.56 2.50
N ASP A 94 -18.96 -13.39 2.28
CA ASP A 94 -20.36 -13.14 2.63
C ASP A 94 -21.33 -13.81 1.63
N PRO A 95 -22.39 -14.48 2.08
CA PRO A 95 -23.51 -14.84 1.23
C PRO A 95 -24.19 -13.55 0.72
N PRO A 96 -24.59 -13.44 -0.53
CA PRO A 96 -24.79 -14.49 -1.55
C PRO A 96 -23.58 -14.75 -2.45
N LEU A 97 -22.46 -14.02 -2.31
CA LEU A 97 -21.35 -14.09 -3.27
C LEU A 97 -20.58 -15.41 -3.22
N ARG A 98 -20.50 -16.02 -2.03
CA ARG A 98 -19.74 -17.26 -1.81
C ARG A 98 -20.16 -18.43 -2.71
N PRO A 99 -21.46 -18.73 -2.91
CA PRO A 99 -21.89 -19.80 -3.80
C PRO A 99 -21.53 -19.57 -5.25
N LEU A 100 -21.51 -18.31 -5.69
CA LEU A 100 -21.26 -17.96 -7.10
C LEU A 100 -19.91 -18.47 -7.61
N TYR A 101 -18.88 -18.47 -6.76
CA TYR A 101 -17.54 -18.91 -7.16
C TYR A 101 -17.16 -20.31 -6.63
N LEU A 102 -17.72 -20.77 -5.49
CA LEU A 102 -17.45 -22.12 -4.97
C LEU A 102 -18.26 -23.19 -5.68
N ASP A 103 -19.54 -22.94 -5.94
CA ASP A 103 -20.44 -23.95 -6.50
C ASP A 103 -20.42 -23.95 -8.04
N GLY A 104 -19.53 -23.19 -8.66
CA GLY A 104 -19.32 -23.17 -10.10
C GLY A 104 -20.42 -22.48 -10.90
N VAL A 105 -21.29 -21.71 -10.26
CA VAL A 105 -22.34 -20.92 -10.92
C VAL A 105 -21.73 -19.88 -11.86
N LEU A 106 -20.63 -19.25 -11.45
CA LEU A 106 -19.83 -18.33 -12.26
C LEU A 106 -18.36 -18.79 -12.32
N PRO A 107 -17.99 -19.70 -13.24
CA PRO A 107 -16.63 -20.26 -13.29
C PRO A 107 -15.54 -19.20 -13.46
N ALA A 108 -15.83 -18.12 -14.19
CA ALA A 108 -14.88 -17.03 -14.41
C ALA A 108 -14.52 -16.30 -13.10
N SER A 109 -15.49 -16.12 -12.20
CA SER A 109 -15.25 -15.49 -10.89
C SER A 109 -14.40 -16.39 -10.00
N GLY A 110 -14.64 -17.72 -10.02
CA GLY A 110 -13.83 -18.71 -9.30
C GLY A 110 -12.38 -18.76 -9.79
N ILE A 111 -12.16 -18.74 -11.10
CA ILE A 111 -10.82 -18.67 -11.68
C ILE A 111 -10.12 -17.39 -11.24
N ALA A 112 -10.77 -16.24 -11.37
CA ALA A 112 -10.20 -14.96 -10.97
C ALA A 112 -9.84 -14.93 -9.48
N TYR A 113 -10.70 -15.45 -8.60
CA TYR A 113 -10.43 -15.60 -7.18
C TYR A 113 -9.16 -16.41 -6.90
N ASN A 114 -9.02 -17.58 -7.54
CA ASN A 114 -7.82 -18.40 -7.38
C ASN A 114 -6.55 -17.70 -7.89
N ILE A 115 -6.65 -16.94 -8.99
CA ILE A 115 -5.52 -16.13 -9.49
C ILE A 115 -5.14 -15.06 -8.47
N VAL A 116 -6.10 -14.41 -7.79
CA VAL A 116 -5.81 -13.46 -6.70
C VAL A 116 -4.99 -14.15 -5.61
N LEU A 117 -5.42 -15.33 -5.13
CA LEU A 117 -4.72 -16.05 -4.07
C LEU A 117 -3.29 -16.45 -4.47
N ILE A 118 -3.11 -17.05 -5.66
CA ILE A 118 -1.80 -17.46 -6.15
C ILE A 118 -0.89 -16.25 -6.34
N SER A 119 -1.40 -15.18 -6.93
CA SER A 119 -0.63 -13.96 -7.17
C SER A 119 -0.25 -13.25 -5.86
N ALA A 120 -1.14 -13.26 -4.86
CA ALA A 120 -0.85 -12.74 -3.53
C ALA A 120 0.27 -13.55 -2.85
N LEU A 121 0.22 -14.89 -2.94
CA LEU A 121 1.27 -15.77 -2.43
C LEU A 121 2.62 -15.50 -3.12
N VAL A 122 2.65 -15.41 -4.44
CA VAL A 122 3.86 -15.09 -5.21
C VAL A 122 4.42 -13.73 -4.79
N SER A 123 3.55 -12.74 -4.61
CA SER A 123 3.94 -11.41 -4.16
C SER A 123 4.52 -11.41 -2.76
N LEU A 124 3.90 -12.15 -1.82
CA LEU A 124 4.39 -12.32 -0.45
C LEU A 124 5.75 -13.02 -0.43
N VAL A 125 5.91 -14.11 -1.14
CA VAL A 125 7.19 -14.86 -1.21
C VAL A 125 8.30 -13.98 -1.79
N GLY A 126 8.02 -13.24 -2.87
CA GLY A 126 8.96 -12.28 -3.44
C GLY A 126 9.39 -11.22 -2.43
N LEU A 127 8.44 -10.67 -1.68
CA LEU A 127 8.72 -9.67 -0.64
C LEU A 127 9.54 -10.25 0.52
N LEU A 128 9.23 -11.46 0.98
CA LEU A 128 9.99 -12.12 2.05
C LEU A 128 11.43 -12.40 1.63
N ILE A 129 11.65 -12.89 0.41
CA ILE A 129 13.00 -13.13 -0.13
C ILE A 129 13.79 -11.82 -0.27
N ALA A 130 13.13 -10.71 -0.64
CA ALA A 130 13.76 -9.41 -0.72
C ALA A 130 14.02 -8.80 0.68
N GLY A 131 13.04 -8.81 1.57
CA GLY A 131 13.03 -8.05 2.80
C GLY A 131 13.70 -8.75 3.99
N VAL A 132 13.53 -10.07 4.13
CA VAL A 132 14.06 -10.82 5.29
C VAL A 132 15.57 -10.70 5.43
N PRO A 133 16.39 -10.85 4.37
CA PRO A 133 17.84 -10.69 4.49
C PRO A 133 18.24 -9.27 4.91
N ILE A 134 17.54 -8.25 4.42
CA ILE A 134 17.79 -6.86 4.77
C ILE A 134 17.43 -6.62 6.24
N ALA A 135 16.25 -7.04 6.67
CA ALA A 135 15.80 -6.92 8.05
C ALA A 135 16.74 -7.66 9.03
N ALA A 136 17.17 -8.87 8.68
CA ALA A 136 18.12 -9.63 9.46
C ALA A 136 19.47 -8.93 9.57
N ALA A 137 19.98 -8.36 8.48
CA ALA A 137 21.25 -7.60 8.51
C ALA A 137 21.14 -6.35 9.38
N ILE A 138 20.01 -5.61 9.30
CA ILE A 138 19.75 -4.45 10.18
C ILE A 138 19.72 -4.90 11.65
N ALA A 139 19.03 -6.00 11.96
CA ALA A 139 18.93 -6.52 13.30
C ALA A 139 20.30 -6.92 13.87
N ILE A 140 21.10 -7.67 13.09
CA ILE A 140 22.43 -8.11 13.50
C ILE A 140 23.35 -6.90 13.75
N ASP A 141 23.35 -5.89 12.87
CA ASP A 141 24.14 -4.67 13.04
C ASP A 141 23.69 -3.89 14.29
N ALA A 142 22.38 -3.76 14.49
CA ALA A 142 21.79 -3.10 15.65
C ALA A 142 22.16 -3.80 16.97
N PHE A 143 22.10 -5.13 17.02
CA PHE A 143 22.51 -5.92 18.18
C PHE A 143 24.01 -5.78 18.46
N ARG A 144 24.86 -5.90 17.43
CA ARG A 144 26.32 -5.77 17.59
C ARG A 144 26.74 -4.39 18.10
N ARG A 145 26.05 -3.34 17.64
CA ARG A 145 26.33 -1.94 18.05
C ARG A 145 25.53 -1.50 19.27
N ARG A 146 24.76 -2.39 19.91
CA ARG A 146 23.88 -2.10 21.06
C ARG A 146 22.90 -0.94 20.82
N ARG A 147 22.43 -0.79 19.57
CA ARG A 147 21.47 0.25 19.19
C ARG A 147 20.04 -0.22 19.45
N TRP A 148 19.66 -0.29 20.72
CA TRP A 148 18.35 -0.80 21.15
C TRP A 148 17.16 -0.09 20.51
N SER A 149 17.29 1.21 20.17
CA SER A 149 16.27 1.95 19.44
C SER A 149 15.98 1.38 18.04
N GLN A 150 17.00 0.88 17.34
CA GLN A 150 16.80 0.23 16.03
C GLN A 150 16.17 -1.15 16.18
N VAL A 151 16.52 -1.89 17.23
CA VAL A 151 15.88 -3.17 17.54
C VAL A 151 14.40 -2.95 17.87
N ALA A 152 14.04 -1.94 18.65
CA ALA A 152 12.66 -1.58 18.95
C ALA A 152 11.88 -1.22 17.67
N LEU A 153 12.47 -0.44 16.74
CA LEU A 153 11.85 -0.12 15.47
C LEU A 153 11.59 -1.36 14.60
N LEU A 154 12.51 -2.32 14.59
CA LEU A 154 12.30 -3.59 13.86
C LEU A 154 11.27 -4.50 14.53
N ALA A 155 11.13 -4.42 15.86
CA ALA A 155 10.10 -5.17 16.59
C ALA A 155 8.69 -4.54 16.43
N THR A 156 8.62 -3.25 16.11
CA THR A 156 7.34 -2.52 16.00
C THR A 156 6.32 -3.19 15.09
N PRO A 157 6.64 -3.68 13.87
CA PRO A 157 5.69 -4.39 13.03
C PRO A 157 5.11 -5.65 13.70
N VAL A 158 5.95 -6.41 14.40
CA VAL A 158 5.51 -7.63 15.10
C VAL A 158 4.55 -7.26 16.23
N VAL A 159 4.91 -6.26 17.03
CA VAL A 159 4.06 -5.77 18.12
C VAL A 159 2.74 -5.22 17.59
N ALA A 160 2.77 -4.47 16.49
CA ALA A 160 1.58 -3.90 15.85
C ALA A 160 0.63 -4.99 15.33
N VAL A 161 1.16 -6.04 14.70
CA VAL A 161 0.37 -7.20 14.24
C VAL A 161 -0.22 -7.95 15.44
N LEU A 162 0.56 -8.21 16.48
CA LEU A 162 0.07 -8.87 17.70
C LEU A 162 -1.02 -8.05 18.38
N ALA A 163 -0.87 -6.73 18.45
CA ALA A 163 -1.90 -5.83 18.98
C ALA A 163 -3.19 -5.91 18.15
N TRP A 164 -3.08 -5.91 16.81
CA TRP A 164 -4.23 -6.05 15.92
C TRP A 164 -4.91 -7.42 16.07
N VAL A 165 -4.14 -8.50 16.18
CA VAL A 165 -4.68 -9.85 16.48
C VAL A 165 -5.39 -9.86 17.82
N GLY A 166 -4.83 -9.18 18.85
CA GLY A 166 -5.48 -9.02 20.16
C GLY A 166 -6.82 -8.28 20.07
N VAL A 167 -6.88 -7.19 19.28
CA VAL A 167 -8.14 -6.48 19.02
C VAL A 167 -9.15 -7.39 18.31
N THR A 168 -8.70 -8.17 17.32
CA THR A 168 -9.55 -9.12 16.60
C THR A 168 -10.11 -10.17 17.58
N ALA A 169 -9.27 -10.78 18.40
CA ALA A 169 -9.69 -11.75 19.42
C ALA A 169 -10.66 -11.15 20.43
N ALA A 170 -10.44 -9.90 20.85
CA ALA A 170 -11.35 -9.21 21.77
C ALA A 170 -12.73 -8.99 21.14
N ILE A 171 -12.78 -8.55 19.86
CA ILE A 171 -14.04 -8.34 19.14
C ILE A 171 -14.78 -9.67 18.93
N THR A 172 -14.07 -10.75 18.54
CA THR A 172 -14.69 -12.08 18.32
C THR A 172 -15.09 -12.77 19.62
N GLY A 173 -14.49 -12.39 20.74
CA GLY A 173 -14.82 -12.91 22.08
C GLY A 173 -16.02 -12.22 22.76
N ILE A 174 -16.60 -11.17 22.15
CA ILE A 174 -17.80 -10.51 22.71
C ILE A 174 -19.00 -11.46 22.59
N PRO A 175 -19.70 -11.78 23.69
CA PRO A 175 -20.87 -12.63 23.63
C PRO A 175 -21.95 -12.05 22.71
N PHE A 176 -22.65 -12.91 21.98
CA PHE A 176 -23.70 -12.52 21.04
C PHE A 176 -24.79 -11.64 21.68
N SER A 177 -25.10 -11.86 22.97
CA SER A 177 -26.07 -11.07 23.72
C SER A 177 -25.65 -9.62 23.93
N VAL A 178 -24.34 -9.30 23.90
CA VAL A 178 -23.81 -7.93 24.03
C VAL A 178 -23.53 -7.33 22.64
N ALA A 179 -23.30 -8.18 21.63
CA ALA A 179 -23.01 -7.75 20.26
C ALA A 179 -24.24 -7.10 19.59
N ASP A 180 -25.47 -7.41 20.04
CA ASP A 180 -26.67 -6.80 19.50
C ASP A 180 -26.87 -5.33 19.93
N ASP A 181 -26.26 -4.94 21.06
CA ASP A 181 -26.33 -3.56 21.58
C ASP A 181 -25.23 -2.64 20.98
N VAL A 182 -24.16 -3.23 20.39
CA VAL A 182 -23.08 -2.47 19.77
C VAL A 182 -23.28 -2.43 18.25
N PRO A 183 -23.35 -1.25 17.64
CA PRO A 183 -23.48 -1.16 16.19
C PRO A 183 -22.34 -1.92 15.50
N LYS A 184 -22.67 -2.92 14.66
CA LYS A 184 -21.70 -3.72 13.89
C LYS A 184 -20.73 -2.85 13.08
N THR A 185 -21.21 -1.70 12.61
CA THR A 185 -20.42 -0.68 11.93
C THR A 185 -19.31 -0.11 12.80
N LEU A 186 -19.56 0.06 14.11
CA LEU A 186 -18.57 0.57 15.05
C LEU A 186 -17.48 -0.46 15.34
N MET A 187 -17.86 -1.74 15.50
CA MET A 187 -16.90 -2.83 15.67
C MET A 187 -16.01 -3.00 14.44
N LEU A 188 -16.60 -2.98 13.24
CA LEU A 188 -15.87 -3.06 11.99
C LEU A 188 -14.99 -1.82 11.77
N GLY A 189 -15.50 -0.63 12.09
CA GLY A 189 -14.72 0.61 12.05
C GLY A 189 -13.51 0.58 12.98
N ALA A 190 -13.67 0.06 14.20
CA ALA A 190 -12.58 -0.11 15.16
C ALA A 190 -11.55 -1.14 14.67
N TRP A 191 -11.98 -2.25 14.11
CA TRP A 191 -11.11 -3.29 13.56
C TRP A 191 -10.30 -2.78 12.36
N LEU A 192 -10.95 -2.13 11.39
CA LEU A 192 -10.28 -1.52 10.24
C LEU A 192 -9.35 -0.37 10.66
N GLY A 193 -9.77 0.47 11.61
CA GLY A 193 -8.97 1.55 12.14
C GLY A 193 -7.70 1.05 12.84
N ALA A 194 -7.83 0.03 13.69
CA ALA A 194 -6.69 -0.60 14.36
C ALA A 194 -5.73 -1.26 13.36
N GLY A 195 -6.27 -1.97 12.35
CA GLY A 195 -5.47 -2.59 11.29
C GLY A 195 -4.71 -1.55 10.46
N SER A 196 -5.40 -0.47 10.04
CA SER A 196 -4.79 0.62 9.29
C SER A 196 -3.69 1.33 10.08
N LEU A 197 -3.91 1.56 11.37
CA LEU A 197 -2.92 2.14 12.27
C LEU A 197 -1.71 1.23 12.44
N ALA A 198 -1.93 -0.08 12.65
CA ALA A 198 -0.86 -1.06 12.76
C ALA A 198 0.02 -1.09 11.50
N VAL A 199 -0.60 -1.05 10.31
CA VAL A 199 0.09 -0.95 9.03
C VAL A 199 0.89 0.34 8.92
N ALA A 200 0.28 1.50 9.19
CA ALA A 200 0.95 2.79 9.09
C ALA A 200 2.17 2.88 10.03
N VAL A 201 2.00 2.48 11.29
CA VAL A 201 3.09 2.47 12.28
C VAL A 201 4.20 1.51 11.86
N SER A 202 3.87 0.33 11.34
CA SER A 202 4.84 -0.65 10.82
C SER A 202 5.65 -0.08 9.65
N CYS A 203 4.98 0.55 8.67
CA CYS A 203 5.64 1.17 7.54
C CYS A 203 6.59 2.30 7.96
N ILE A 204 6.14 3.17 8.88
CA ILE A 204 6.97 4.26 9.41
C ILE A 204 8.19 3.71 10.16
N ALA A 205 7.99 2.72 11.04
CA ALA A 205 9.07 2.12 11.82
C ALA A 205 10.12 1.46 10.92
N LEU A 206 9.70 0.68 9.92
CA LEU A 206 10.61 0.07 8.94
C LEU A 206 11.33 1.12 8.09
N ALA A 207 10.65 2.20 7.69
CA ALA A 207 11.25 3.30 6.96
C ALA A 207 12.37 3.97 7.76
N VAL A 208 12.11 4.27 9.05
CA VAL A 208 13.08 4.87 9.95
C VAL A 208 14.24 3.91 10.22
N ALA A 209 13.96 2.62 10.46
CA ALA A 209 14.99 1.60 10.66
C ALA A 209 15.91 1.46 9.44
N ALA A 210 15.34 1.39 8.23
CA ALA A 210 16.09 1.34 6.99
C ALA A 210 16.93 2.58 6.77
N ARG A 211 16.39 3.78 7.02
CA ARG A 211 17.11 5.06 6.88
C ARG A 211 18.33 5.16 7.81
N ASN A 212 18.19 4.66 9.04
CA ASN A 212 19.24 4.72 10.05
C ASN A 212 20.25 3.55 9.98
N SER A 213 20.07 2.62 9.02
CA SER A 213 20.94 1.46 8.84
C SER A 213 22.20 1.81 8.03
N THR A 214 23.32 1.14 8.35
CA THR A 214 24.61 1.27 7.64
C THR A 214 24.89 0.09 6.71
N ILE A 215 23.82 -0.51 6.13
CA ILE A 215 23.93 -1.71 5.30
C ILE A 215 24.55 -1.42 3.94
N ASP A 216 25.37 -2.36 3.45
CA ASP A 216 26.05 -2.28 2.15
C ASP A 216 25.03 -2.30 0.98
N ALA A 217 25.31 -1.49 -0.05
CA ALA A 217 24.55 -1.43 -1.31
C ALA A 217 24.39 -2.79 -2.00
N ARG A 218 25.35 -3.71 -1.79
CA ARG A 218 25.29 -5.06 -2.37
C ARG A 218 24.07 -5.87 -1.93
N MET A 219 23.61 -5.69 -0.69
CA MET A 219 22.42 -6.38 -0.17
C MET A 219 21.16 -5.88 -0.85
N TYR A 220 21.02 -4.57 -1.03
CA TYR A 220 19.89 -3.98 -1.73
C TYR A 220 19.86 -4.42 -3.21
N ARG A 221 21.02 -4.53 -3.87
CA ARG A 221 21.08 -5.05 -5.26
C ARG A 221 20.58 -6.49 -5.37
N ARG A 222 20.86 -7.35 -4.39
CA ARG A 222 20.35 -8.74 -4.38
C ARG A 222 18.84 -8.81 -4.18
N ALA A 223 18.25 -7.84 -3.51
CA ALA A 223 16.81 -7.76 -3.27
C ALA A 223 16.01 -7.28 -4.49
N ILE A 224 16.64 -6.66 -5.50
CA ILE A 224 15.96 -6.09 -6.66
C ILE A 224 15.14 -7.16 -7.42
N ASN A 225 15.70 -8.32 -7.72
CA ASN A 225 14.99 -9.35 -8.47
C ASN A 225 13.79 -9.93 -7.69
N PRO A 226 13.93 -10.34 -6.42
CA PRO A 226 12.78 -10.75 -5.62
C PRO A 226 11.71 -9.66 -5.47
N ALA A 227 12.11 -8.39 -5.29
CA ALA A 227 11.18 -7.27 -5.24
C ALA A 227 10.36 -7.13 -6.54
N ARG A 228 10.97 -7.40 -7.70
CA ARG A 228 10.27 -7.41 -9.01
C ARG A 228 9.28 -8.56 -9.11
N ILE A 229 9.62 -9.74 -8.57
CA ILE A 229 8.67 -10.86 -8.48
C ILE A 229 7.46 -10.44 -7.63
N ALA A 230 7.70 -9.76 -6.49
CA ALA A 230 6.63 -9.22 -5.66
C ALA A 230 5.73 -8.26 -6.45
N VAL A 231 6.33 -7.32 -7.21
CA VAL A 231 5.56 -6.40 -8.07
C VAL A 231 4.78 -7.15 -9.15
N GLY A 232 5.36 -8.20 -9.76
CA GLY A 232 4.64 -9.07 -10.70
C GLY A 232 3.40 -9.73 -10.07
N GLY A 233 3.54 -10.22 -8.85
CA GLY A 233 2.40 -10.74 -8.07
C GLY A 233 1.34 -9.66 -7.78
N MET A 234 1.75 -8.42 -7.44
CA MET A 234 0.79 -7.31 -7.25
C MET A 234 0.00 -7.01 -8.54
N VAL A 235 0.65 -7.07 -9.70
CA VAL A 235 -0.03 -6.94 -11.01
C VAL A 235 -1.06 -8.05 -11.18
N GLY A 236 -0.68 -9.29 -10.88
CA GLY A 236 -1.58 -10.44 -10.95
C GLY A 236 -2.81 -10.27 -10.04
N VAL A 237 -2.60 -9.85 -8.79
CA VAL A 237 -3.71 -9.54 -7.84
C VAL A 237 -4.63 -8.46 -8.43
N THR A 238 -4.07 -7.36 -8.91
CA THR A 238 -4.86 -6.23 -9.42
C THR A 238 -5.67 -6.62 -10.66
N VAL A 239 -5.04 -7.31 -11.62
CA VAL A 239 -5.72 -7.75 -12.85
C VAL A 239 -6.83 -8.76 -12.53
N ALA A 240 -6.56 -9.73 -11.67
CA ALA A 240 -7.54 -10.74 -11.30
C ALA A 240 -8.71 -10.15 -10.48
N LEU A 241 -8.43 -9.19 -9.60
CA LEU A 241 -9.46 -8.47 -8.85
C LEU A 241 -10.38 -7.66 -9.79
N ILE A 242 -9.84 -7.02 -10.80
CA ILE A 242 -10.62 -6.32 -11.83
C ILE A 242 -11.44 -7.33 -12.64
N ALA A 243 -10.82 -8.43 -13.08
CA ALA A 243 -11.49 -9.47 -13.85
C ALA A 243 -12.64 -10.12 -13.07
N TRP A 244 -12.46 -10.34 -11.75
CA TRP A 244 -13.52 -10.86 -10.89
C TRP A 244 -14.73 -9.93 -10.84
N GLY A 245 -14.53 -8.63 -10.64
CA GLY A 245 -15.65 -7.68 -10.62
C GLY A 245 -16.38 -7.57 -11.96
N ILE A 246 -15.64 -7.62 -13.07
CA ILE A 246 -16.25 -7.65 -14.41
C ILE A 246 -17.06 -8.94 -14.61
N ALA A 247 -16.51 -10.09 -14.19
CA ALA A 247 -17.20 -11.36 -14.28
C ALA A 247 -18.51 -11.37 -13.47
N LEU A 248 -18.47 -10.80 -12.25
CA LEU A 248 -19.67 -10.66 -11.42
C LEU A 248 -20.67 -9.69 -12.03
N PHE A 249 -20.24 -8.54 -12.52
CA PHE A 249 -21.11 -7.56 -13.17
C PHE A 249 -21.84 -8.13 -14.40
N VAL A 250 -21.14 -8.94 -15.21
CA VAL A 250 -21.72 -9.57 -16.40
C VAL A 250 -22.62 -10.75 -16.04
N GLY A 251 -22.22 -11.54 -15.04
CA GLY A 251 -22.93 -12.77 -14.67
C GLY A 251 -24.11 -12.56 -13.74
N ASP A 252 -24.01 -11.66 -12.78
CA ASP A 252 -25.06 -11.33 -11.82
C ASP A 252 -25.03 -9.85 -11.44
N PRO A 253 -25.63 -8.97 -12.29
CA PRO A 253 -25.72 -7.54 -12.01
C PRO A 253 -26.51 -7.21 -10.74
N TYR A 254 -27.46 -8.06 -10.35
CA TYR A 254 -28.28 -7.83 -9.18
C TYR A 254 -27.43 -7.91 -7.89
N ASP A 255 -26.66 -8.96 -7.74
CA ASP A 255 -25.75 -9.13 -6.60
C ASP A 255 -24.59 -8.15 -6.65
N PHE A 256 -24.13 -7.75 -7.85
CA PHE A 256 -23.10 -6.74 -8.02
C PHE A 256 -23.50 -5.37 -7.46
N PHE A 257 -24.75 -4.94 -7.69
CA PHE A 257 -25.28 -3.68 -7.14
C PHE A 257 -25.98 -3.85 -5.79
N GLY A 258 -26.13 -5.09 -5.30
CA GLY A 258 -26.72 -5.40 -4.01
C GLY A 258 -25.91 -4.84 -2.82
N PHE A 259 -26.56 -4.79 -1.65
CA PHE A 259 -25.97 -4.28 -0.41
C PHE A 259 -25.20 -5.36 0.40
N SER A 260 -24.61 -6.33 -0.27
CA SER A 260 -23.76 -7.36 0.32
C SER A 260 -22.28 -6.95 0.41
N GLY A 261 -21.97 -5.67 0.14
CA GLY A 261 -20.61 -5.15 0.19
C GLY A 261 -20.13 -4.87 1.63
N LEU A 262 -18.85 -4.54 1.73
CA LEU A 262 -18.23 -4.17 3.01
C LEU A 262 -18.96 -2.96 3.63
N LEU A 263 -19.12 -2.97 4.96
CA LEU A 263 -19.77 -1.89 5.70
C LEU A 263 -21.24 -1.61 5.28
N ALA A 264 -21.98 -2.63 4.84
CA ALA A 264 -23.34 -2.47 4.32
C ALA A 264 -23.45 -1.53 3.10
N THR A 265 -22.38 -1.42 2.32
CA THR A 265 -22.35 -0.71 1.04
C THR A 265 -22.69 -1.67 -0.11
N SER A 266 -22.84 -1.16 -1.33
CA SER A 266 -22.98 -2.04 -2.49
C SER A 266 -21.67 -2.79 -2.76
N THR A 267 -21.80 -4.02 -3.28
CA THR A 267 -20.65 -4.83 -3.73
C THR A 267 -19.82 -4.08 -4.74
N ALA A 268 -20.45 -3.39 -5.70
CA ALA A 268 -19.80 -2.56 -6.71
C ALA A 268 -18.92 -1.45 -6.11
N LEU A 269 -19.42 -0.75 -5.08
CA LEU A 269 -18.66 0.31 -4.43
C LEU A 269 -17.46 -0.25 -3.67
N SER A 270 -17.68 -1.32 -2.89
CA SER A 270 -16.61 -1.98 -2.14
C SER A 270 -15.52 -2.49 -3.08
N TRP A 271 -15.91 -3.23 -4.14
CA TRP A 271 -15.00 -3.71 -5.16
C TRP A 271 -14.26 -2.57 -5.86
N GLY A 272 -14.98 -1.50 -6.26
CA GLY A 272 -14.39 -0.36 -6.95
C GLY A 272 -13.32 0.35 -6.12
N LEU A 273 -13.53 0.51 -4.82
CA LEU A 273 -12.54 1.08 -3.91
C LEU A 273 -11.30 0.18 -3.78
N LEU A 274 -11.51 -1.13 -3.60
CA LEU A 274 -10.41 -2.10 -3.48
C LEU A 274 -9.60 -2.17 -4.78
N ALA A 275 -10.27 -2.26 -5.94
CA ALA A 275 -9.62 -2.30 -7.24
C ALA A 275 -8.82 -1.02 -7.54
N THR A 276 -9.39 0.15 -7.22
CA THR A 276 -8.71 1.43 -7.41
C THR A 276 -7.48 1.56 -6.52
N ALA A 277 -7.58 1.18 -5.24
CA ALA A 277 -6.45 1.20 -4.32
C ALA A 277 -5.32 0.24 -4.78
N ALA A 278 -5.68 -1.00 -5.16
CA ALA A 278 -4.73 -1.97 -5.67
C ALA A 278 -4.06 -1.50 -6.97
N ALA A 279 -4.83 -0.94 -7.92
CA ALA A 279 -4.31 -0.43 -9.19
C ALA A 279 -3.34 0.74 -8.97
N ALA A 280 -3.72 1.73 -8.16
CA ALA A 280 -2.88 2.87 -7.84
C ALA A 280 -1.55 2.43 -7.20
N ALA A 281 -1.60 1.57 -6.18
CA ALA A 281 -0.41 1.03 -5.52
C ALA A 281 0.47 0.23 -6.49
N THR A 282 -0.12 -0.62 -7.31
CA THR A 282 0.60 -1.43 -8.30
C THR A 282 1.29 -0.56 -9.36
N LEU A 283 0.64 0.49 -9.84
CA LEU A 283 1.25 1.44 -10.80
C LEU A 283 2.46 2.16 -10.20
N VAL A 284 2.36 2.58 -8.93
CA VAL A 284 3.49 3.22 -8.23
C VAL A 284 4.64 2.22 -8.05
N ALA A 285 4.35 0.98 -7.65
CA ALA A 285 5.35 -0.07 -7.50
C ALA A 285 6.03 -0.44 -8.83
N LEU A 286 5.27 -0.53 -9.93
CA LEU A 286 5.80 -0.75 -11.28
C LEU A 286 6.76 0.37 -11.70
N ARG A 287 6.38 1.64 -11.53
CA ARG A 287 7.26 2.78 -11.82
C ARG A 287 8.55 2.71 -11.02
N SER A 288 8.48 2.37 -9.73
CA SER A 288 9.65 2.20 -8.87
C SER A 288 10.54 1.06 -9.35
N SER A 289 9.97 -0.09 -9.73
CA SER A 289 10.72 -1.26 -10.22
C SER A 289 11.41 -1.02 -11.57
N VAL A 290 10.80 -0.25 -12.48
CA VAL A 290 11.41 0.14 -13.77
C VAL A 290 12.58 1.09 -13.56
N ARG A 291 12.48 2.02 -12.61
CA ARG A 291 13.58 2.94 -12.27
C ARG A 291 14.79 2.19 -11.71
N LEU A 292 14.57 1.16 -10.88
CA LEU A 292 15.63 0.26 -10.39
C LEU A 292 16.42 -0.42 -11.52
N ARG A 293 15.82 -0.63 -12.70
CA ARG A 293 16.48 -1.26 -13.86
C ARG A 293 17.39 -0.31 -14.63
N ARG A 294 17.09 0.98 -14.64
CA ARG A 294 17.76 1.97 -15.50
C ARG A 294 19.05 2.53 -14.89
N GLU A 295 19.32 2.22 -13.64
CA GLU A 295 20.57 2.64 -13.01
C GLU A 295 21.73 1.74 -13.50
N PRO A 296 22.74 2.29 -14.22
CA PRO A 296 23.87 1.52 -14.70
C PRO A 296 24.64 0.95 -13.50
N VAL A 297 25.06 -0.29 -13.67
CA VAL A 297 25.88 -1.06 -12.72
C VAL A 297 27.25 -0.43 -12.53
#